data_2267c96b5e2b6fb67beb46b2b51d44a6
#
_entry.id   2267c96b5e2b6fb67beb46b2b51d44a6
#
_cell.length_a   1.000
_cell.length_b   1.000
_cell.length_c   1.000
_cell.angle_alpha   90.00
_cell.angle_beta   90.00
_cell.angle_gamma   90.00
#
_symmetry.space_group_name_H-M   'P 1'
#
loop_
_entity.id
_entity.type
_entity.pdbx_description
1 polymer ?
#
loop_
_entity_poly.entity_id
_entity_poly.type
_entity_poly.pdbx_seq_one_letter_code
_entity_poly.pdbx_strand_id
1 'polypeptide(L)'
;MKSLTLVLPLVAMSVLLSSCDNGGESTGGEPQTEPVKGAQSVSEVIFGQTPDGADAKIFTLTNANGMEAKITEYGAILVSLTTPDKNGNLADVTHGYDTLEGWLTNTSYFGATVGRFGNRIADGKFTLDGKEYTLATNNDPGGIPCHLHGGIKGFDKVLWKGESFEGEGARGVNLTYVSPDGEEGYPGTLTTVVTYTLTDKNELVWEARATSDAPTVLNIVHHSYWNLSGDATTSINDHELTLYAEHYLPTDAGLIPTGQVAPVA
;
A
#
# COMPACT_ATOMS: atom_id res chain seq x y z
N MET A 1 -29.67 0.42 4.35
CA MET A 1 -28.30 0.51 3.79
C MET A 1 -27.78 1.91 4.08
N LYS A 2 -26.88 2.05 5.05
CA LYS A 2 -26.18 3.32 5.29
C LYS A 2 -24.80 3.17 4.68
N SER A 3 -24.56 3.84 3.54
CA SER A 3 -23.24 3.94 2.92
C SER A 3 -22.40 4.91 3.77
N LEU A 4 -21.34 4.43 4.37
CA LEU A 4 -20.33 5.24 5.02
C LEU A 4 -19.18 5.45 4.02
N THR A 5 -19.21 6.59 3.34
CA THR A 5 -18.10 6.99 2.47
C THR A 5 -17.07 7.71 3.34
N LEU A 6 -16.00 7.02 3.69
CA LEU A 6 -14.84 7.64 4.34
C LEU A 6 -13.94 8.23 3.25
N VAL A 7 -14.03 9.54 3.07
CA VAL A 7 -13.11 10.29 2.20
C VAL A 7 -11.98 10.78 3.09
N LEU A 8 -10.81 10.14 3.01
CA LEU A 8 -9.58 10.74 3.56
C LEU A 8 -9.12 11.86 2.62
N PRO A 9 -8.72 13.02 3.14
CA PRO A 9 -8.18 14.07 2.28
C PRO A 9 -6.88 13.62 1.62
N LEU A 10 -6.84 13.79 0.33
CA LEU A 10 -5.69 13.57 -0.54
C LEU A 10 -4.54 14.46 -0.07
N VAL A 11 -3.48 13.88 0.48
CA VAL A 11 -2.20 14.58 0.63
C VAL A 11 -1.46 14.43 -0.69
N ALA A 12 -1.72 15.32 -1.61
CA ALA A 12 -0.90 15.47 -2.80
C ALA A 12 0.45 16.08 -2.39
N MET A 13 1.50 15.28 -2.44
CA MET A 13 2.86 15.75 -2.24
C MET A 13 3.35 16.39 -3.55
N SER A 14 3.10 17.70 -3.69
CA SER A 14 3.61 18.50 -4.80
C SER A 14 5.06 18.86 -4.52
N VAL A 15 6.00 18.30 -5.26
CA VAL A 15 7.39 18.76 -5.27
C VAL A 15 7.48 19.97 -6.18
N LEU A 16 7.58 21.17 -5.61
CA LEU A 16 7.87 22.41 -6.34
C LEU A 16 9.37 22.49 -6.60
N LEU A 17 9.78 22.28 -7.85
CA LEU A 17 11.12 22.65 -8.32
C LEU A 17 11.09 24.12 -8.76
N SER A 18 11.75 24.98 -8.00
CA SER A 18 12.01 26.39 -8.37
C SER A 18 13.27 26.42 -9.26
N SER A 19 13.13 26.77 -10.53
CA SER A 19 14.27 27.08 -11.40
C SER A 19 14.56 28.57 -11.31
N CYS A 20 15.80 28.92 -10.89
CA CYS A 20 16.35 30.26 -11.09
C CYS A 20 17.00 30.36 -12.46
N ASP A 21 16.48 31.27 -13.25
CA ASP A 21 17.02 31.69 -14.55
C ASP A 21 18.27 32.56 -14.33
N ASN A 22 19.37 32.26 -15.03
CA ASN A 22 20.42 33.21 -15.31
C ASN A 22 20.96 32.97 -16.70
N GLY A 23 20.82 33.97 -17.54
CA GLY A 23 21.18 33.98 -18.94
C GLY A 23 22.68 33.89 -19.24
N GLY A 24 23.00 33.30 -20.37
CA GLY A 24 24.33 33.26 -20.95
C GLY A 24 24.29 32.49 -22.27
N GLU A 25 24.38 33.19 -23.39
CA GLU A 25 24.51 32.63 -24.75
C GLU A 25 25.72 31.70 -24.87
N SER A 26 25.55 30.52 -25.45
CA SER A 26 26.55 29.90 -26.32
C SER A 26 25.95 28.74 -27.14
N THR A 27 26.20 28.83 -28.41
CA THR A 27 25.95 27.94 -29.52
C THR A 27 26.51 26.52 -29.36
N GLY A 28 25.70 25.53 -29.76
CA GLY A 28 26.14 24.14 -29.94
C GLY A 28 25.03 23.16 -29.54
N GLY A 29 23.94 23.08 -30.37
CA GLY A 29 22.87 22.12 -30.10
C GLY A 29 23.29 20.69 -30.46
N GLU A 30 23.60 19.85 -29.50
CA GLU A 30 23.36 18.41 -29.65
C GLU A 30 21.86 18.16 -29.70
N PRO A 31 21.37 17.26 -30.55
CA PRO A 31 19.97 16.93 -30.58
C PRO A 31 19.62 16.26 -29.22
N GLN A 32 18.83 16.95 -28.40
CA GLN A 32 18.19 16.33 -27.26
C GLN A 32 17.26 15.24 -27.83
N THR A 33 17.65 13.99 -27.70
CA THR A 33 16.75 12.87 -27.90
C THR A 33 15.65 12.99 -26.85
N GLU A 34 14.44 13.38 -27.29
CA GLU A 34 13.26 13.25 -26.44
C GLU A 34 13.22 11.82 -25.90
N PRO A 35 12.93 11.60 -24.61
CA PRO A 35 12.78 10.26 -24.07
C PRO A 35 11.73 9.54 -24.92
N VAL A 36 12.09 8.38 -25.46
CA VAL A 36 11.17 7.51 -26.19
C VAL A 36 10.02 7.23 -25.22
N LYS A 37 8.83 7.79 -25.49
CA LYS A 37 7.63 7.47 -24.74
C LYS A 37 7.48 5.96 -24.72
N GLY A 38 7.65 5.33 -23.58
CA GLY A 38 7.43 3.91 -23.38
C GLY A 38 6.00 3.56 -23.82
N ALA A 39 5.81 2.40 -24.39
CA ALA A 39 4.46 1.94 -24.67
C ALA A 39 3.70 1.82 -23.34
N GLN A 40 2.68 2.63 -23.15
CA GLN A 40 1.76 2.52 -22.03
C GLN A 40 1.08 1.15 -22.09
N SER A 41 1.05 0.41 -20.99
CA SER A 41 0.47 -0.92 -21.00
C SER A 41 0.01 -1.37 -19.61
N VAL A 42 -0.96 -2.26 -19.63
CA VAL A 42 -1.23 -3.19 -18.52
C VAL A 42 -1.00 -4.59 -19.05
N SER A 43 -0.25 -5.40 -18.31
CA SER A 43 -0.12 -6.82 -18.58
C SER A 43 -0.42 -7.63 -17.32
N GLU A 44 -0.92 -8.85 -17.50
CA GLU A 44 -1.14 -9.78 -16.41
C GLU A 44 -0.57 -11.15 -16.76
N VAL A 45 0.06 -11.79 -15.77
CA VAL A 45 0.59 -13.16 -15.89
C VAL A 45 0.36 -13.90 -14.57
N ILE A 46 0.46 -15.24 -14.60
CA ILE A 46 0.49 -16.03 -13.36
C ILE A 46 1.83 -15.76 -12.65
N PHE A 47 1.75 -15.28 -11.42
CA PHE A 47 2.89 -15.01 -10.55
C PHE A 47 3.33 -16.25 -9.78
N GLY A 48 2.40 -17.14 -9.49
CA GLY A 48 2.63 -18.39 -8.80
C GLY A 48 1.32 -19.00 -8.30
N GLN A 49 1.45 -20.05 -7.48
CA GLN A 49 0.30 -20.71 -6.86
C GLN A 49 0.34 -20.56 -5.35
N THR A 50 -0.82 -20.31 -4.76
CA THR A 50 -1.02 -20.34 -3.31
C THR A 50 -0.90 -21.78 -2.77
N PRO A 51 -0.72 -21.98 -1.45
CA PRO A 51 -0.58 -23.34 -0.88
C PRO A 51 -1.78 -24.27 -1.11
N ASP A 52 -2.96 -23.72 -1.38
CA ASP A 52 -4.17 -24.45 -1.74
C ASP A 52 -4.31 -24.69 -3.26
N GLY A 53 -3.29 -24.30 -4.04
CA GLY A 53 -3.19 -24.57 -5.48
C GLY A 53 -3.92 -23.56 -6.37
N ALA A 54 -4.41 -22.44 -5.82
CA ALA A 54 -5.02 -21.40 -6.63
C ALA A 54 -3.94 -20.53 -7.31
N ASP A 55 -4.16 -20.18 -8.58
CA ASP A 55 -3.28 -19.29 -9.31
C ASP A 55 -3.44 -17.86 -8.79
N ALA A 56 -2.32 -17.21 -8.47
CA ALA A 56 -2.25 -15.78 -8.16
C ALA A 56 -1.64 -15.04 -9.35
N LYS A 57 -2.32 -14.01 -9.85
CA LYS A 57 -1.81 -13.16 -10.92
C LYS A 57 -0.96 -12.02 -10.37
N ILE A 58 -0.10 -11.49 -11.23
CA ILE A 58 0.58 -10.22 -11.08
C ILE A 58 0.24 -9.32 -12.26
N PHE A 59 -0.08 -8.07 -11.96
CA PHE A 59 -0.37 -7.01 -12.92
C PHE A 59 0.83 -6.09 -12.99
N THR A 60 1.31 -5.82 -14.21
CA THR A 60 2.35 -4.82 -14.45
C THR A 60 1.72 -3.62 -15.13
N LEU A 61 1.78 -2.47 -14.47
CA LEU A 61 1.30 -1.18 -14.95
C LEU A 61 2.51 -0.37 -15.41
N THR A 62 2.57 0.06 -16.67
CA THR A 62 3.66 0.87 -17.20
C THR A 62 3.10 2.19 -17.73
N ASN A 63 3.61 3.33 -17.26
CA ASN A 63 3.17 4.64 -17.72
C ASN A 63 3.98 5.16 -18.93
N ALA A 64 3.56 6.30 -19.49
CA ALA A 64 4.20 6.90 -20.65
C ALA A 64 5.68 7.28 -20.44
N ASN A 65 6.12 7.41 -19.20
CA ASN A 65 7.48 7.80 -18.82
C ASN A 65 8.36 6.60 -18.43
N GLY A 66 7.85 5.36 -18.58
CA GLY A 66 8.57 4.14 -18.26
C GLY A 66 8.57 3.77 -16.75
N MET A 67 7.85 4.52 -15.91
CA MET A 67 7.61 4.11 -14.54
C MET A 67 6.74 2.85 -14.52
N GLU A 68 7.07 1.89 -13.66
CA GLU A 68 6.41 0.59 -13.59
C GLU A 68 5.99 0.27 -12.16
N ALA A 69 4.75 -0.22 -12.00
CA ALA A 69 4.25 -0.78 -10.75
C ALA A 69 3.79 -2.22 -10.97
N LYS A 70 4.21 -3.14 -10.12
CA LYS A 70 3.76 -4.53 -10.11
C LYS A 70 2.89 -4.81 -8.90
N ILE A 71 1.70 -5.33 -9.13
CA ILE A 71 0.72 -5.62 -8.08
C ILE A 71 0.22 -7.05 -8.21
N THR A 72 0.21 -7.83 -7.14
CA THR A 72 -0.32 -9.20 -7.16
C THR A 72 -1.68 -9.32 -6.50
N GLU A 73 -2.48 -10.31 -6.95
CA GLU A 73 -3.74 -10.69 -6.32
C GLU A 73 -3.55 -11.23 -4.91
N TYR A 74 -2.41 -11.83 -4.59
CA TYR A 74 -2.13 -12.28 -3.23
C TYR A 74 -1.87 -11.09 -2.31
N GLY A 75 -2.73 -10.91 -1.29
CA GLY A 75 -2.63 -9.82 -0.34
C GLY A 75 -2.85 -8.42 -0.90
N ALA A 76 -3.28 -8.29 -2.17
CA ALA A 76 -3.32 -7.03 -2.91
C ALA A 76 -2.02 -6.23 -2.74
N ILE A 77 -0.87 -6.93 -2.92
CA ILE A 77 0.46 -6.44 -2.60
C ILE A 77 1.03 -5.61 -3.75
N LEU A 78 1.59 -4.44 -3.41
CA LEU A 78 2.55 -3.74 -4.29
C LEU A 78 3.89 -4.49 -4.21
N VAL A 79 4.21 -5.24 -5.26
CA VAL A 79 5.42 -6.08 -5.35
C VAL A 79 6.65 -5.25 -5.64
N SER A 80 6.53 -4.28 -6.58
CA SER A 80 7.62 -3.36 -6.93
C SER A 80 7.08 -2.04 -7.46
N LEU A 81 7.87 -0.98 -7.29
CA LEU A 81 7.66 0.32 -7.91
C LEU A 81 8.98 0.83 -8.48
N THR A 82 9.14 0.69 -9.80
CA THR A 82 10.30 1.21 -10.52
C THR A 82 10.02 2.64 -10.94
N THR A 83 10.83 3.58 -10.47
CA THR A 83 10.66 5.03 -10.73
C THR A 83 11.96 5.66 -11.22
N PRO A 84 11.91 6.71 -12.08
CA PRO A 84 13.11 7.39 -12.54
C PRO A 84 13.72 8.27 -11.44
N ASP A 85 15.05 8.25 -11.35
CA ASP A 85 15.82 9.23 -10.61
C ASP A 85 15.88 10.58 -11.36
N LYS A 86 16.58 11.57 -10.79
CA LYS A 86 16.79 12.89 -11.42
C LYS A 86 17.55 12.85 -12.76
N ASN A 87 18.20 11.74 -13.08
CA ASN A 87 18.94 11.54 -14.33
C ASN A 87 18.15 10.67 -15.32
N GLY A 88 16.97 10.20 -14.93
CA GLY A 88 16.13 9.31 -15.72
C GLY A 88 16.45 7.83 -15.59
N ASN A 89 17.35 7.43 -14.69
CA ASN A 89 17.63 6.03 -14.43
C ASN A 89 16.51 5.42 -13.61
N LEU A 90 16.00 4.28 -14.06
CA LEU A 90 14.91 3.56 -13.39
C LEU A 90 15.46 2.62 -12.33
N ALA A 91 14.89 2.65 -11.13
CA ALA A 91 15.20 1.72 -10.05
C ALA A 91 13.95 1.41 -9.21
N ASP A 92 13.89 0.20 -8.65
CA ASP A 92 12.84 -0.18 -7.71
C ASP A 92 13.10 0.48 -6.35
N VAL A 93 12.11 1.20 -5.84
CA VAL A 93 12.18 1.92 -4.57
C VAL A 93 11.42 1.23 -3.45
N THR A 94 11.03 -0.04 -3.63
CA THR A 94 10.31 -0.82 -2.62
C THR A 94 11.13 -2.00 -2.10
N HIS A 95 10.79 -2.49 -0.91
CA HIS A 95 11.26 -3.78 -0.42
C HIS A 95 10.24 -4.87 -0.74
N GLY A 96 10.71 -6.00 -1.24
CA GLY A 96 9.85 -7.10 -1.62
C GLY A 96 10.60 -8.36 -2.04
N TYR A 97 9.90 -9.22 -2.76
CA TYR A 97 10.39 -10.49 -3.28
C TYR A 97 10.01 -10.64 -4.76
N ASP A 98 10.88 -11.30 -5.52
CA ASP A 98 10.69 -11.49 -6.97
C ASP A 98 9.70 -12.62 -7.31
N THR A 99 9.38 -13.48 -6.35
CA THR A 99 8.50 -14.64 -6.55
C THR A 99 7.42 -14.72 -5.48
N LEU A 100 6.27 -15.32 -5.81
CA LEU A 100 5.17 -15.49 -4.85
C LEU A 100 5.60 -16.25 -3.60
N GLU A 101 6.52 -17.23 -3.70
CA GLU A 101 7.00 -18.02 -2.56
C GLU A 101 7.59 -17.13 -1.44
N GLY A 102 8.35 -16.07 -1.80
CA GLY A 102 8.86 -15.11 -0.83
C GLY A 102 7.74 -14.40 -0.09
N TRP A 103 6.66 -14.05 -0.77
CA TRP A 103 5.49 -13.39 -0.18
C TRP A 103 4.67 -14.31 0.71
N LEU A 104 4.55 -15.60 0.38
CA LEU A 104 3.85 -16.60 1.20
C LEU A 104 4.49 -16.79 2.58
N THR A 105 5.79 -16.54 2.68
CA THR A 105 6.57 -16.65 3.93
C THR A 105 6.87 -15.31 4.58
N ASN A 106 6.43 -14.20 3.96
CA ASN A 106 6.68 -12.84 4.45
C ASN A 106 6.00 -12.58 5.81
N THR A 107 6.79 -12.19 6.79
CA THR A 107 6.32 -11.79 8.13
C THR A 107 6.35 -10.27 8.35
N SER A 108 6.88 -9.50 7.40
CA SER A 108 7.08 -8.05 7.51
C SER A 108 5.99 -7.22 6.84
N TYR A 109 4.99 -7.85 6.23
CA TYR A 109 3.88 -7.18 5.52
C TYR A 109 4.32 -6.27 4.38
N PHE A 110 5.49 -6.47 3.77
CA PHE A 110 5.98 -5.64 2.67
C PHE A 110 4.91 -5.45 1.60
N GLY A 111 4.62 -4.20 1.22
CA GLY A 111 3.70 -3.86 0.16
C GLY A 111 2.24 -4.28 0.34
N ALA A 112 1.90 -4.95 1.44
CA ALA A 112 0.60 -5.60 1.61
C ALA A 112 -0.54 -4.61 1.85
N THR A 113 -1.74 -4.98 1.41
CA THR A 113 -2.98 -4.40 1.91
C THR A 113 -3.34 -5.09 3.22
N VAL A 114 -3.30 -4.34 4.31
CA VAL A 114 -3.57 -4.83 5.66
C VAL A 114 -5.00 -4.50 6.07
N GLY A 115 -5.71 -5.46 6.57
CA GLY A 115 -7.10 -5.38 7.03
C GLY A 115 -7.57 -6.71 7.67
N ARG A 116 -8.79 -6.75 8.28
CA ARG A 116 -9.76 -5.61 8.35
C ARG A 116 -9.26 -4.41 9.15
N PHE A 117 -8.44 -4.65 10.21
CA PHE A 117 -7.97 -3.57 11.09
C PHE A 117 -6.44 -3.56 11.12
N GLY A 118 -5.86 -2.56 10.45
CA GLY A 118 -4.43 -2.31 10.43
C GLY A 118 -3.94 -1.78 11.78
N ASN A 119 -2.71 -2.15 12.13
CA ASN A 119 -2.12 -1.94 13.44
C ASN A 119 -2.84 -2.75 14.54
N ARG A 120 -2.88 -2.30 15.79
CA ARG A 120 -3.19 -3.14 16.96
C ARG A 120 -4.56 -2.87 17.58
N ILE A 121 -5.18 -3.95 18.05
CA ILE A 121 -6.33 -3.91 18.97
C ILE A 121 -5.86 -4.53 20.30
N ALA A 122 -5.90 -3.74 21.36
CA ALA A 122 -5.48 -4.14 22.70
C ALA A 122 -6.23 -5.40 23.17
N ASP A 123 -5.50 -6.37 23.74
CA ASP A 123 -6.04 -7.65 24.26
C ASP A 123 -6.83 -8.47 23.22
N GLY A 124 -6.77 -8.09 21.92
CA GLY A 124 -7.60 -8.69 20.89
C GLY A 124 -9.10 -8.48 21.11
N LYS A 125 -9.51 -7.39 21.77
CA LYS A 125 -10.91 -7.16 22.13
C LYS A 125 -11.41 -5.78 21.76
N PHE A 126 -12.66 -5.72 21.34
CA PHE A 126 -13.38 -4.46 21.15
C PHE A 126 -14.87 -4.63 21.45
N THR A 127 -15.54 -3.52 21.77
CA THR A 127 -16.99 -3.50 21.94
C THR A 127 -17.63 -2.68 20.81
N LEU A 128 -18.63 -3.25 20.16
CA LEU A 128 -19.39 -2.59 19.10
C LEU A 128 -20.89 -2.80 19.37
N ASP A 129 -21.65 -1.73 19.45
CA ASP A 129 -23.10 -1.74 19.75
C ASP A 129 -23.45 -2.54 21.02
N GLY A 130 -22.60 -2.45 22.07
CA GLY A 130 -22.80 -3.10 23.35
C GLY A 130 -22.44 -4.59 23.39
N LYS A 131 -21.97 -5.16 22.28
CA LYS A 131 -21.48 -6.55 22.19
C LYS A 131 -19.96 -6.57 22.17
N GLU A 132 -19.34 -7.38 23.05
CA GLU A 132 -17.90 -7.64 23.04
C GLU A 132 -17.56 -8.66 21.95
N TYR A 133 -16.47 -8.38 21.22
CA TYR A 133 -15.85 -9.26 20.24
C TYR A 133 -14.44 -9.60 20.70
N THR A 134 -14.06 -10.87 20.56
CA THR A 134 -12.73 -11.36 20.89
C THR A 134 -12.06 -11.89 19.63
N LEU A 135 -10.87 -11.39 19.36
CA LEU A 135 -10.04 -11.70 18.21
C LEU A 135 -8.82 -12.50 18.64
N ALA A 136 -8.15 -13.17 17.73
CA ALA A 136 -6.87 -13.82 18.00
C ALA A 136 -5.82 -12.78 18.41
N THR A 137 -5.03 -13.09 19.46
CA THR A 137 -3.84 -12.31 19.83
C THR A 137 -2.63 -12.91 19.14
N ASN A 138 -2.28 -12.35 17.99
CA ASN A 138 -1.20 -12.80 17.11
C ASN A 138 0.09 -11.99 17.24
N ASN A 139 0.17 -11.09 18.22
CA ASN A 139 1.33 -10.24 18.51
C ASN A 139 1.37 -9.88 19.99
N ASP A 140 2.56 -9.71 20.57
CA ASP A 140 2.76 -9.45 22.01
C ASP A 140 3.97 -8.53 22.31
N PRO A 141 4.05 -7.31 21.71
CA PRO A 141 5.16 -6.41 21.99
C PRO A 141 5.23 -6.06 23.47
N GLY A 142 6.44 -6.13 24.03
CA GLY A 142 6.64 -5.92 25.46
C GLY A 142 5.97 -6.95 26.37
N GLY A 143 5.53 -8.11 25.84
CA GLY A 143 4.77 -9.13 26.57
C GLY A 143 3.31 -8.78 26.78
N ILE A 144 2.77 -7.81 26.01
CA ILE A 144 1.38 -7.35 26.07
C ILE A 144 0.63 -7.92 24.87
N PRO A 145 -0.25 -8.93 25.04
CA PRO A 145 -0.95 -9.55 23.93
C PRO A 145 -1.86 -8.57 23.19
N CYS A 146 -1.85 -8.61 21.87
CA CYS A 146 -2.74 -7.81 21.05
C CYS A 146 -3.08 -8.51 19.73
N HIS A 147 -4.15 -8.07 19.10
CA HIS A 147 -4.45 -8.43 17.70
C HIS A 147 -3.73 -7.46 16.78
N LEU A 148 -3.02 -7.98 15.78
CA LEU A 148 -2.24 -7.18 14.84
C LEU A 148 -2.69 -7.44 13.41
N HIS A 149 -2.85 -6.37 12.64
CA HIS A 149 -2.96 -6.39 11.18
C HIS A 149 -4.02 -7.33 10.61
N GLY A 150 -5.18 -7.42 11.27
CA GLY A 150 -6.31 -8.21 10.79
C GLY A 150 -6.27 -9.69 11.16
N GLY A 151 -5.24 -10.13 11.92
CA GLY A 151 -5.23 -11.44 12.54
C GLY A 151 -4.20 -12.41 11.98
N ILE A 152 -4.47 -13.71 12.16
CA ILE A 152 -3.58 -14.80 11.74
C ILE A 152 -3.57 -14.92 10.22
N LYS A 153 -4.74 -14.81 9.60
CA LYS A 153 -4.94 -14.80 8.15
C LYS A 153 -5.68 -13.53 7.73
N GLY A 154 -5.00 -12.38 7.87
CA GLY A 154 -5.53 -11.09 7.45
C GLY A 154 -5.56 -10.90 5.93
N PHE A 155 -5.92 -9.71 5.49
CA PHE A 155 -6.05 -9.34 4.07
C PHE A 155 -4.75 -9.51 3.27
N ASP A 156 -3.60 -9.47 3.94
CA ASP A 156 -2.26 -9.71 3.39
C ASP A 156 -2.01 -11.16 2.96
N LYS A 157 -2.86 -12.11 3.40
CA LYS A 157 -2.69 -13.56 3.18
C LYS A 157 -3.83 -14.22 2.43
N VAL A 158 -4.69 -13.43 1.79
CA VAL A 158 -5.83 -13.92 1.00
C VAL A 158 -5.63 -13.59 -0.47
N LEU A 159 -6.30 -14.35 -1.32
CA LEU A 159 -6.33 -14.08 -2.76
C LEU A 159 -7.47 -13.12 -3.07
N TRP A 160 -7.14 -12.01 -3.70
CA TRP A 160 -8.07 -11.02 -4.19
C TRP A 160 -8.39 -11.28 -5.66
N LYS A 161 -9.53 -10.84 -6.13
CA LYS A 161 -9.89 -10.89 -7.54
C LYS A 161 -9.45 -9.59 -8.21
N GLY A 162 -8.49 -9.66 -9.13
CA GLY A 162 -7.96 -8.53 -9.88
C GLY A 162 -8.70 -8.31 -11.20
N GLU A 163 -8.98 -7.05 -11.51
CA GLU A 163 -9.52 -6.61 -12.80
C GLU A 163 -8.78 -5.33 -13.22
N SER A 164 -7.96 -5.45 -14.28
CA SER A 164 -7.19 -4.32 -14.81
C SER A 164 -8.07 -3.35 -15.59
N PHE A 165 -7.63 -2.10 -15.67
CA PHE A 165 -8.26 -1.07 -16.51
C PHE A 165 -7.22 -0.14 -17.10
N GLU A 166 -7.58 0.46 -18.26
CA GLU A 166 -6.81 1.52 -18.91
C GLU A 166 -7.74 2.70 -19.21
N GLY A 167 -7.20 3.90 -19.07
CA GLY A 167 -7.87 5.16 -19.34
C GLY A 167 -6.92 6.21 -19.87
N GLU A 168 -7.44 7.38 -20.25
CA GLU A 168 -6.62 8.49 -20.71
C GLU A 168 -5.69 8.96 -19.57
N GLY A 169 -4.38 8.85 -19.81
CA GLY A 169 -3.34 9.28 -18.88
C GLY A 169 -3.20 8.44 -17.60
N ALA A 170 -3.87 7.29 -17.53
CA ALA A 170 -3.80 6.41 -16.34
C ALA A 170 -4.10 4.96 -16.70
N ARG A 171 -3.58 4.02 -15.90
CA ARG A 171 -3.85 2.59 -15.91
C ARG A 171 -3.83 2.05 -14.52
N GLY A 172 -4.54 0.95 -14.30
CA GLY A 172 -4.64 0.43 -12.94
C GLY A 172 -5.21 -0.96 -12.84
N VAL A 173 -5.40 -1.39 -11.60
CA VAL A 173 -6.05 -2.64 -11.25
C VAL A 173 -6.97 -2.42 -10.06
N ASN A 174 -8.19 -2.94 -10.14
CA ASN A 174 -9.12 -3.08 -9.03
C ASN A 174 -8.96 -4.48 -8.45
N LEU A 175 -8.71 -4.57 -7.16
CA LEU A 175 -8.57 -5.81 -6.42
C LEU A 175 -9.73 -5.92 -5.43
N THR A 176 -10.58 -6.92 -5.58
CA THR A 176 -11.78 -7.12 -4.76
C THR A 176 -11.63 -8.33 -3.86
N TYR A 177 -11.92 -8.15 -2.58
CA TYR A 177 -12.03 -9.24 -1.61
C TYR A 177 -13.34 -9.14 -0.84
N VAL A 178 -13.99 -10.28 -0.66
CA VAL A 178 -15.20 -10.42 0.18
C VAL A 178 -14.82 -11.21 1.41
N SER A 179 -14.65 -10.51 2.52
CA SER A 179 -14.36 -11.08 3.83
C SER A 179 -15.68 -11.48 4.48
N PRO A 180 -15.94 -12.79 4.72
CA PRO A 180 -17.21 -13.27 5.26
C PRO A 180 -17.43 -12.83 6.71
N ASP A 181 -18.71 -12.83 7.15
CA ASP A 181 -19.03 -12.61 8.55
C ASP A 181 -18.30 -13.60 9.45
N GLY A 182 -17.67 -13.09 10.52
CA GLY A 182 -16.90 -13.90 11.47
C GLY A 182 -15.46 -14.21 11.05
N GLU A 183 -14.98 -13.79 9.87
CA GLU A 183 -13.58 -13.95 9.50
C GLU A 183 -12.69 -13.25 10.50
N GLU A 184 -11.66 -13.96 11.02
CA GLU A 184 -10.76 -13.50 12.10
C GLU A 184 -11.48 -12.93 13.35
N GLY A 185 -12.79 -13.24 13.52
CA GLY A 185 -13.62 -12.78 14.63
C GLY A 185 -14.36 -11.48 14.40
N TYR A 186 -14.23 -10.86 13.24
CA TYR A 186 -14.90 -9.60 12.92
C TYR A 186 -16.35 -9.81 12.44
N PRO A 187 -17.31 -8.99 12.91
CA PRO A 187 -18.70 -9.09 12.46
C PRO A 187 -18.93 -8.51 11.07
N GLY A 188 -19.95 -9.02 10.41
CA GLY A 188 -20.46 -8.57 9.12
C GLY A 188 -19.65 -9.06 7.92
N THR A 189 -20.31 -9.27 6.80
CA THR A 189 -19.67 -9.54 5.52
C THR A 189 -19.15 -8.22 4.96
N LEU A 190 -17.84 -8.12 4.74
CA LEU A 190 -17.18 -6.91 4.24
C LEU A 190 -16.70 -7.13 2.81
N THR A 191 -17.21 -6.34 1.88
CA THR A 191 -16.66 -6.25 0.52
C THR A 191 -15.69 -5.09 0.46
N THR A 192 -14.44 -5.36 0.14
CA THR A 192 -13.38 -4.36 -0.01
C THR A 192 -12.88 -4.34 -1.45
N VAL A 193 -12.74 -3.15 -2.01
CA VAL A 193 -12.08 -2.90 -3.31
C VAL A 193 -10.88 -2.02 -3.06
N VAL A 194 -9.71 -2.50 -3.44
CA VAL A 194 -8.47 -1.73 -3.48
C VAL A 194 -8.14 -1.41 -4.92
N THR A 195 -7.87 -0.16 -5.22
CA THR A 195 -7.51 0.32 -6.55
C THR A 195 -6.10 0.88 -6.53
N TYR A 196 -5.24 0.34 -7.39
CA TYR A 196 -3.95 0.94 -7.74
C TYR A 196 -4.07 1.62 -9.08
N THR A 197 -3.67 2.88 -9.16
CA THR A 197 -3.67 3.66 -10.42
C THR A 197 -2.30 4.29 -10.62
N LEU A 198 -1.65 3.96 -11.74
CA LEU A 198 -0.42 4.60 -12.18
C LEU A 198 -0.74 5.64 -13.25
N THR A 199 -0.41 6.91 -12.98
CA THR A 199 -0.67 8.03 -13.90
C THR A 199 0.55 8.37 -14.77
N ASP A 200 0.30 9.07 -15.88
CA ASP A 200 1.37 9.61 -16.71
C ASP A 200 2.08 10.82 -16.10
N LYS A 201 1.66 11.24 -14.89
CA LYS A 201 2.36 12.23 -14.07
C LYS A 201 3.34 11.61 -13.07
N ASN A 202 3.60 10.28 -13.19
CA ASN A 202 4.43 9.52 -12.27
C ASN A 202 3.85 9.46 -10.84
N GLU A 203 2.52 9.38 -10.72
CA GLU A 203 1.84 9.18 -9.47
C GLU A 203 1.35 7.74 -9.38
N LEU A 204 1.64 7.04 -8.28
CA LEU A 204 0.96 5.81 -7.91
C LEU A 204 -0.08 6.14 -6.84
N VAL A 205 -1.35 6.03 -7.22
CA VAL A 205 -2.49 6.27 -6.32
C VAL A 205 -3.00 4.93 -5.79
N TRP A 206 -3.18 4.84 -4.48
CA TRP A 206 -3.81 3.72 -3.81
C TRP A 206 -5.09 4.19 -3.12
N GLU A 207 -6.20 3.54 -3.41
CA GLU A 207 -7.49 3.82 -2.80
C GLU A 207 -8.09 2.53 -2.26
N ALA A 208 -8.75 2.60 -1.10
CA ALA A 208 -9.54 1.51 -0.55
C ALA A 208 -10.97 1.96 -0.32
N ARG A 209 -11.93 1.16 -0.79
CA ARG A 209 -13.37 1.35 -0.56
C ARG A 209 -13.95 0.07 0.00
N ALA A 210 -14.81 0.21 1.01
CA ALA A 210 -15.42 -0.95 1.64
C ALA A 210 -16.90 -0.72 1.93
N THR A 211 -17.67 -1.80 1.85
CA THR A 211 -19.09 -1.84 2.26
C THR A 211 -19.34 -3.08 3.11
N SER A 212 -20.15 -2.95 4.14
CA SER A 212 -20.51 -4.06 5.03
C SER A 212 -22.02 -4.20 5.15
N ASP A 213 -22.49 -5.43 5.31
CA ASP A 213 -23.90 -5.75 5.56
C ASP A 213 -24.30 -5.55 7.04
N ALA A 214 -23.32 -5.42 7.95
CA ALA A 214 -23.53 -5.14 9.37
C ALA A 214 -22.46 -4.18 9.90
N PRO A 215 -22.67 -3.55 11.09
CA PRO A 215 -21.63 -2.78 11.76
C PRO A 215 -20.37 -3.61 11.97
N THR A 216 -19.22 -3.04 11.64
CA THR A 216 -17.90 -3.65 11.83
C THR A 216 -16.84 -2.58 12.10
N VAL A 217 -15.67 -3.00 12.60
CA VAL A 217 -14.51 -2.11 12.73
C VAL A 217 -13.62 -2.24 11.50
N LEU A 218 -13.11 -1.11 11.01
CA LEU A 218 -12.35 -1.06 9.76
C LEU A 218 -11.22 -0.04 9.84
N ASN A 219 -10.01 -0.49 9.50
CA ASN A 219 -8.84 0.36 9.28
C ASN A 219 -7.94 -0.32 8.24
N ILE A 220 -8.05 0.07 6.97
CA ILE A 220 -7.25 -0.52 5.89
C ILE A 220 -5.98 0.29 5.69
N VAL A 221 -4.84 -0.40 5.60
CA VAL A 221 -3.51 0.21 5.51
C VAL A 221 -2.77 -0.36 4.31
N HIS A 222 -2.04 0.52 3.60
CA HIS A 222 -1.03 0.15 2.60
C HIS A 222 0.34 0.09 3.29
N HIS A 223 0.99 -1.09 3.28
CA HIS A 223 2.14 -1.39 4.12
C HIS A 223 3.47 -1.47 3.35
N SER A 224 3.66 -0.64 2.32
CA SER A 224 4.93 -0.59 1.59
C SER A 224 6.06 -0.03 2.43
N TYR A 225 7.25 -0.60 2.23
CA TYR A 225 8.52 -0.13 2.77
C TYR A 225 9.31 0.48 1.63
N TRP A 226 9.73 1.74 1.81
CA TRP A 226 10.35 2.54 0.77
C TRP A 226 11.85 2.68 0.99
N ASN A 227 12.64 2.49 -0.07
CA ASN A 227 14.05 2.86 -0.11
C ASN A 227 14.33 3.67 -1.38
N LEU A 228 14.37 4.98 -1.24
CA LEU A 228 14.56 5.91 -2.37
C LEU A 228 15.96 5.88 -2.99
N SER A 229 16.89 5.10 -2.44
CA SER A 229 18.18 4.86 -3.07
C SER A 229 18.06 3.99 -4.33
N GLY A 230 16.94 3.25 -4.48
CA GLY A 230 16.75 2.28 -5.54
C GLY A 230 17.61 1.02 -5.41
N ASP A 231 18.15 0.78 -4.23
CA ASP A 231 18.95 -0.41 -3.89
C ASP A 231 18.52 -0.94 -2.51
N ALA A 232 17.76 -2.03 -2.52
CA ALA A 232 17.23 -2.66 -1.31
C ALA A 232 18.31 -3.15 -0.33
N THR A 233 19.57 -3.22 -0.74
CA THR A 233 20.70 -3.62 0.13
C THR A 233 21.28 -2.47 0.94
N THR A 234 20.90 -1.23 0.64
CA THR A 234 21.38 -0.03 1.32
C THR A 234 20.50 0.38 2.49
N SER A 235 21.08 1.14 3.44
CA SER A 235 20.36 1.71 4.57
C SER A 235 19.50 2.91 4.13
N ILE A 236 18.37 3.10 4.81
CA ILE A 236 17.52 4.30 4.68
C ILE A 236 17.87 5.42 5.66
N ASN A 237 18.97 5.27 6.42
CA ASN A 237 19.31 6.22 7.50
C ASN A 237 19.62 7.65 6.99
N ASP A 238 19.93 7.79 5.70
CA ASP A 238 20.19 9.09 5.07
C ASP A 238 18.92 9.70 4.42
N HIS A 239 17.75 9.07 4.58
CA HIS A 239 16.49 9.62 4.12
C HIS A 239 16.03 10.74 5.05
N GLU A 240 15.47 11.78 4.47
CA GLU A 240 14.84 12.88 5.20
C GLU A 240 13.32 12.72 5.12
N LEU A 241 12.65 12.72 6.29
CA LEU A 241 11.20 12.68 6.40
C LEU A 241 10.68 13.99 6.99
N THR A 242 9.83 14.69 6.25
CA THR A 242 9.13 15.87 6.73
C THR A 242 7.66 15.55 6.96
N LEU A 243 7.17 15.76 8.18
CA LEU A 243 5.75 15.61 8.55
C LEU A 243 5.16 16.97 8.90
N TYR A 244 4.12 17.38 8.18
CA TYR A 244 3.35 18.60 8.49
C TYR A 244 2.29 18.29 9.56
N ALA A 245 2.75 17.93 10.76
CA ALA A 245 1.89 17.55 11.87
C ALA A 245 2.36 18.28 13.14
N GLU A 246 1.44 18.88 13.87
CA GLU A 246 1.71 19.54 15.16
C GLU A 246 1.58 18.58 16.34
N HIS A 247 0.96 17.42 16.12
CA HIS A 247 0.68 16.44 17.16
C HIS A 247 0.91 15.02 16.68
N TYR A 248 1.12 14.11 17.62
CA TYR A 248 1.21 12.67 17.36
C TYR A 248 0.43 11.87 18.41
N LEU A 249 0.19 10.60 18.15
CA LEU A 249 -0.46 9.67 19.06
C LEU A 249 0.60 8.82 19.77
N PRO A 250 0.91 9.08 21.05
CA PRO A 250 1.85 8.25 21.79
C PRO A 250 1.28 6.86 22.04
N THR A 251 2.18 5.87 22.06
CA THR A 251 1.85 4.48 22.39
C THR A 251 2.46 4.07 23.72
N ASP A 252 1.89 3.05 24.34
CA ASP A 252 2.45 2.36 25.51
C ASP A 252 3.54 1.35 25.10
N ALA A 253 4.01 0.53 26.07
CA ALA A 253 5.01 -0.51 25.82
C ALA A 253 4.51 -1.64 24.91
N GLY A 254 3.19 -1.83 24.83
CA GLY A 254 2.51 -2.76 23.91
C GLY A 254 2.30 -2.19 22.51
N LEU A 255 2.82 -0.99 22.24
CA LEU A 255 2.60 -0.23 21.01
C LEU A 255 1.11 0.05 20.73
N ILE A 256 0.32 0.14 21.80
CA ILE A 256 -1.10 0.50 21.74
C ILE A 256 -1.22 2.01 21.95
N PRO A 257 -2.00 2.72 21.11
CA PRO A 257 -2.25 4.15 21.32
C PRO A 257 -2.87 4.42 22.71
N THR A 258 -2.30 5.38 23.43
CA THR A 258 -2.73 5.70 24.82
C THR A 258 -4.03 6.50 24.86
N GLY A 259 -4.56 6.94 23.73
CA GLY A 259 -5.69 7.86 23.64
C GLY A 259 -5.31 9.34 23.83
N GLN A 260 -4.05 9.61 24.11
CA GLN A 260 -3.54 10.98 24.21
C GLN A 260 -3.18 11.54 22.82
N VAL A 261 -3.30 12.85 22.66
CA VAL A 261 -2.76 13.60 21.52
C VAL A 261 -1.67 14.50 22.07
N ALA A 262 -0.41 14.15 21.77
CA ALA A 262 0.75 14.87 22.28
C ALA A 262 1.32 15.84 21.23
N PRO A 263 1.79 17.01 21.63
CA PRO A 263 2.44 17.94 20.70
C PRO A 263 3.79 17.35 20.24
N VAL A 264 4.15 17.63 18.99
CA VAL A 264 5.52 17.47 18.49
C VAL A 264 6.34 18.61 19.10
N ALA A 265 7.39 18.27 19.87
CA ALA A 265 8.19 19.26 20.61
C ALA A 265 9.10 20.07 19.66
#